data_68ca5f8d36e9565312fb9320250770d4
#
_entry.id   68ca5f8d36e9565312fb9320250770d4
#
_cell.length_a   1.000
_cell.length_b   1.000
_cell.length_c   1.000
_cell.angle_alpha   90.00
_cell.angle_beta   90.00
_cell.angle_gamma   90.00
#
_symmetry.space_group_name_H-M   'P 1'
#
loop_
_entity.id
_entity.type
_entity.pdbx_description
1 polymer ?
#
loop_
_entity_poly.entity_id
_entity_poly.type
_entity_poly.pdbx_seq_one_letter_code
_entity_poly.pdbx_strand_id
1 'polypeptide(L)'
;MKNNKPPNWAIKLTAIIGAFGIILGAFGAHGLEEVLEKNGNESVWKTAVFYHLIHAVLLVVITHNLRAFSKLTYLFCTIGVFLFCGSLYLLAIFELKWLGPITPIGGVSFILAWLTMLKIKST
;
A
#
# COMPACT_ATOMS: atom_id res chain seq x y z
N MET A 1 26.02 -0.44 -19.54
CA MET A 1 24.72 -0.99 -19.12
C MET A 1 24.28 -0.37 -17.79
N LYS A 2 23.14 0.26 -17.76
CA LYS A 2 22.57 0.73 -16.50
C LYS A 2 22.22 -0.48 -15.64
N ASN A 3 22.69 -0.49 -14.41
CA ASN A 3 22.36 -1.52 -13.44
C ASN A 3 20.90 -1.27 -12.97
N ASN A 4 19.95 -2.02 -13.53
CA ASN A 4 18.52 -1.86 -13.26
C ASN A 4 18.06 -2.69 -12.04
N LYS A 5 18.96 -2.95 -11.11
CA LYS A 5 18.62 -3.63 -9.87
C LYS A 5 17.90 -2.68 -8.90
N PRO A 6 16.99 -3.21 -8.10
CA PRO A 6 16.36 -2.38 -7.08
C PRO A 6 17.40 -1.95 -6.04
N PRO A 7 17.33 -0.70 -5.55
CA PRO A 7 18.20 -0.27 -4.47
C PRO A 7 17.83 -0.98 -3.16
N ASN A 8 18.81 -1.15 -2.29
CA ASN A 8 18.60 -1.85 -1.01
C ASN A 8 17.48 -1.24 -0.17
N TRP A 9 17.33 0.09 -0.22
CA TRP A 9 16.26 0.76 0.54
C TRP A 9 14.87 0.33 0.07
N ALA A 10 14.69 0.08 -1.24
CA ALA A 10 13.40 -0.35 -1.78
C ALA A 10 13.05 -1.77 -1.30
N ILE A 11 14.03 -2.65 -1.25
CA ILE A 11 13.83 -4.01 -0.76
C ILE A 11 13.44 -3.99 0.73
N LYS A 12 14.16 -3.19 1.53
CA LYS A 12 13.88 -3.05 2.96
C LYS A 12 12.51 -2.43 3.23
N LEU A 13 12.18 -1.37 2.51
CA LEU A 13 10.88 -0.71 2.65
C LEU A 13 9.74 -1.65 2.27
N THR A 14 9.90 -2.43 1.19
CA THR A 14 8.92 -3.44 0.78
C THR A 14 8.67 -4.46 1.89
N ALA A 15 9.73 -4.96 2.51
CA ALA A 15 9.63 -5.92 3.62
C ALA A 15 8.88 -5.33 4.81
N ILE A 16 9.18 -4.07 5.16
CA ILE A 16 8.51 -3.35 6.26
C ILE A 16 7.04 -3.15 5.97
N ILE A 17 6.70 -2.70 4.76
CA ILE A 17 5.31 -2.50 4.33
C ILE A 17 4.52 -3.82 4.42
N GLY A 18 5.10 -4.92 3.94
CA GLY A 18 4.45 -6.23 4.02
C GLY A 18 4.21 -6.69 5.46
N ALA A 19 5.22 -6.56 6.31
CA ALA A 19 5.11 -6.91 7.73
C ALA A 19 4.01 -6.11 8.43
N PHE A 20 3.96 -4.78 8.21
CA PHE A 20 2.92 -3.94 8.79
C PHE A 20 1.52 -4.31 8.28
N GLY A 21 1.38 -4.71 7.03
CA GLY A 21 0.10 -5.17 6.50
C GLY A 21 -0.46 -6.37 7.27
N ILE A 22 0.39 -7.31 7.60
CA ILE A 22 0.00 -8.49 8.39
C ILE A 22 -0.33 -8.09 9.83
N ILE A 23 0.51 -7.26 10.45
CA ILE A 23 0.29 -6.78 11.80
C ILE A 23 -1.04 -6.04 11.92
N LEU A 24 -1.31 -5.10 11.02
CA LEU A 24 -2.55 -4.33 11.02
C LEU A 24 -3.78 -5.19 10.72
N GLY A 25 -3.63 -6.18 9.84
CA GLY A 25 -4.69 -7.16 9.60
C GLY A 25 -5.04 -7.97 10.84
N ALA A 26 -4.01 -8.45 11.55
CA ALA A 26 -4.20 -9.21 12.79
C ALA A 26 -4.80 -8.36 13.91
N PHE A 27 -4.32 -7.12 14.09
CA PHE A 27 -4.87 -6.21 15.09
C PHE A 27 -6.32 -5.85 14.84
N GLY A 28 -6.71 -5.67 13.57
CA GLY A 28 -8.09 -5.41 13.21
C GLY A 28 -9.05 -6.53 13.62
N ALA A 29 -8.56 -7.77 13.59
CA ALA A 29 -9.36 -8.94 13.97
C ALA A 29 -9.40 -9.18 15.47
N HIS A 30 -8.41 -8.71 16.23
CA HIS A 30 -8.26 -9.03 17.66
C HIS A 30 -8.16 -7.81 18.57
N GLY A 31 -7.12 -6.99 18.43
CA GLY A 31 -6.83 -5.90 19.36
C GLY A 31 -7.72 -4.65 19.18
N LEU A 32 -8.14 -4.36 17.95
CA LEU A 32 -8.90 -3.17 17.59
C LEU A 32 -10.37 -3.46 17.28
N GLU A 33 -10.80 -4.70 17.42
CA GLU A 33 -12.16 -5.14 17.06
C GLU A 33 -13.23 -4.27 17.73
N GLU A 34 -13.10 -4.04 19.03
CA GLU A 34 -14.06 -3.24 19.80
C GLU A 34 -14.17 -1.80 19.29
N VAL A 35 -13.03 -1.15 19.06
CA VAL A 35 -12.99 0.23 18.56
C VAL A 35 -13.61 0.32 17.17
N LEU A 36 -13.27 -0.60 16.29
CA LEU A 36 -13.78 -0.62 14.92
C LEU A 36 -15.29 -0.87 14.88
N GLU A 37 -15.77 -1.80 15.70
CA GLU A 37 -17.20 -2.09 15.84
C GLU A 37 -17.96 -0.89 16.38
N LYS A 38 -17.46 -0.25 17.43
CA LYS A 38 -18.04 0.94 18.02
C LYS A 38 -18.14 2.09 17.01
N ASN A 39 -17.10 2.29 16.22
CA ASN A 39 -17.05 3.36 15.21
C ASN A 39 -17.82 3.00 13.93
N GLY A 40 -18.23 1.75 13.75
CA GLY A 40 -18.86 1.28 12.52
C GLY A 40 -17.90 1.23 11.34
N ASN A 41 -16.59 1.10 11.58
CA ASN A 41 -15.54 1.21 10.56
C ASN A 41 -14.79 -0.09 10.28
N GLU A 42 -15.40 -1.24 10.61
CA GLU A 42 -14.79 -2.54 10.33
C GLU A 42 -14.51 -2.74 8.83
N SER A 43 -15.47 -2.35 7.97
CA SER A 43 -15.32 -2.47 6.52
C SER A 43 -14.22 -1.54 5.99
N VAL A 44 -14.08 -0.35 6.58
CA VAL A 44 -13.01 0.61 6.22
C VAL A 44 -11.65 0.02 6.52
N TRP A 45 -11.49 -0.58 7.70
CA TRP A 45 -10.24 -1.24 8.08
C TRP A 45 -9.91 -2.41 7.17
N LYS A 46 -10.88 -3.26 6.87
CA LYS A 46 -10.71 -4.41 5.97
C LYS A 46 -10.31 -3.97 4.57
N THR A 47 -10.91 -2.89 4.07
CA THR A 47 -10.53 -2.31 2.78
C THR A 47 -9.08 -1.86 2.79
N ALA A 48 -8.65 -1.16 3.85
CA ALA A 48 -7.26 -0.72 3.99
C ALA A 48 -6.29 -1.91 3.98
N VAL A 49 -6.56 -2.94 4.76
CA VAL A 49 -5.72 -4.15 4.84
C VAL A 49 -5.65 -4.85 3.49
N PHE A 50 -6.77 -4.99 2.81
CA PHE A 50 -6.84 -5.65 1.50
C PHE A 50 -5.94 -4.96 0.47
N TYR A 51 -6.09 -3.64 0.31
CA TYR A 51 -5.27 -2.88 -0.62
C TYR A 51 -3.80 -2.84 -0.20
N HIS A 52 -3.56 -2.75 1.11
CA HIS A 52 -2.21 -2.75 1.67
C HIS A 52 -1.47 -4.06 1.29
N LEU A 53 -2.07 -5.20 1.57
CA LEU A 53 -1.43 -6.51 1.33
C LEU A 53 -1.26 -6.79 -0.16
N ILE A 54 -2.27 -6.49 -0.99
CA ILE A 54 -2.16 -6.68 -2.45
C ILE A 54 -1.01 -5.83 -3.01
N HIS A 55 -0.91 -4.57 -2.60
CA HIS A 55 0.13 -3.68 -3.11
C HIS A 55 1.50 -3.96 -2.49
N ALA A 56 1.55 -4.55 -1.27
CA ALA A 56 2.80 -5.07 -0.72
C ALA A 56 3.35 -6.21 -1.59
N VAL A 57 2.49 -7.12 -2.04
CA VAL A 57 2.87 -8.19 -2.97
C VAL A 57 3.31 -7.59 -4.31
N LEU A 58 2.60 -6.58 -4.81
CA LEU A 58 3.01 -5.89 -6.03
C LEU A 58 4.39 -5.25 -5.88
N LEU A 59 4.70 -4.65 -4.73
CA LEU A 59 6.03 -4.10 -4.46
C LEU A 59 7.12 -5.17 -4.51
N VAL A 60 6.85 -6.38 -4.03
CA VAL A 60 7.76 -7.52 -4.16
C VAL A 60 7.99 -7.84 -5.64
N VAL A 61 6.94 -7.89 -6.44
CA VAL A 61 7.03 -8.13 -7.89
C VAL A 61 7.88 -7.05 -8.56
N ILE A 62 7.63 -5.79 -8.23
CA ILE A 62 8.37 -4.66 -8.81
C ILE A 62 9.87 -4.74 -8.48
N THR A 63 10.20 -5.17 -7.26
CA THR A 63 11.60 -5.24 -6.81
C THR A 63 12.34 -6.49 -7.28
N HIS A 64 11.64 -7.60 -7.49
CA HIS A 64 12.31 -8.90 -7.71
C HIS A 64 12.02 -9.53 -9.08
N ASN A 65 10.82 -9.35 -9.63
CA ASN A 65 10.39 -10.10 -10.80
C ASN A 65 10.30 -9.29 -12.09
N LEU A 66 10.29 -7.96 -11.99
CA LEU A 66 10.33 -7.16 -13.20
C LEU A 66 11.76 -7.14 -13.76
N ARG A 67 11.84 -7.19 -15.07
CA ARG A 67 13.11 -7.23 -15.79
C ARG A 67 14.05 -6.09 -15.44
N ALA A 68 13.47 -4.93 -15.18
CA ALA A 68 14.20 -3.76 -14.74
C ALA A 68 13.38 -3.08 -13.62
N PHE A 69 14.07 -2.68 -12.57
CA PHE A 69 13.44 -1.94 -11.50
C PHE A 69 12.91 -0.59 -12.01
N SER A 70 11.61 -0.38 -11.91
CA SER A 70 10.98 0.89 -12.25
C SER A 70 10.78 1.71 -10.99
N LYS A 71 11.61 2.73 -10.80
CA LYS A 71 11.51 3.65 -9.64
C LYS A 71 10.16 4.37 -9.64
N LEU A 72 9.68 4.78 -10.81
CA LEU A 72 8.42 5.49 -10.93
C LEU A 72 7.24 4.63 -10.47
N THR A 73 7.15 3.38 -10.97
CA THR A 73 6.11 2.43 -10.56
C THR A 73 6.19 2.16 -9.05
N TYR A 74 7.39 1.96 -8.54
CA TYR A 74 7.62 1.72 -7.12
C TYR A 74 7.15 2.88 -6.26
N LEU A 75 7.49 4.12 -6.63
CA LEU A 75 7.09 5.31 -5.88
C LEU A 75 5.58 5.52 -5.88
N PHE A 76 4.92 5.39 -7.03
CA PHE A 76 3.46 5.50 -7.09
C PHE A 76 2.77 4.44 -6.22
N CYS A 77 3.24 3.22 -6.26
CA CYS A 77 2.69 2.14 -5.44
C CYS A 77 2.88 2.42 -3.95
N THR A 78 4.07 2.83 -3.55
CA THR A 78 4.40 3.16 -2.15
C THR A 78 3.60 4.36 -1.64
N ILE A 79 3.53 5.43 -2.43
CA ILE A 79 2.72 6.61 -2.09
C ILE A 79 1.26 6.21 -1.92
N GLY A 80 0.74 5.36 -2.80
CA GLY A 80 -0.61 4.82 -2.69
C GLY A 80 -0.85 4.08 -1.39
N VAL A 81 0.07 3.24 -0.95
CA VAL A 81 -0.03 2.53 0.34
C VAL A 81 -0.13 3.54 1.49
N PHE A 82 0.75 4.54 1.53
CA PHE A 82 0.74 5.53 2.61
C PHE A 82 -0.50 6.41 2.59
N LEU A 83 -0.90 6.92 1.44
CA LEU A 83 -2.03 7.86 1.35
C LEU A 83 -3.38 7.15 1.38
N PHE A 84 -3.56 6.06 0.64
CA PHE A 84 -4.82 5.34 0.61
C PHE A 84 -5.03 4.51 1.87
N CYS A 85 -4.14 3.57 2.12
CA CYS A 85 -4.28 2.66 3.27
C CYS A 85 -4.05 3.41 4.59
N GLY A 86 -3.03 4.27 4.66
CA GLY A 86 -2.74 5.05 5.86
C GLY A 86 -3.90 5.96 6.27
N SER A 87 -4.51 6.68 5.33
CA SER A 87 -5.67 7.53 5.62
C SER A 87 -6.86 6.71 6.11
N LEU A 88 -7.12 5.55 5.52
CA LEU A 88 -8.21 4.67 5.94
C LEU A 88 -7.98 4.08 7.33
N TYR A 89 -6.74 3.69 7.66
CA TYR A 89 -6.43 3.22 9.02
C TYR A 89 -6.71 4.29 10.07
N LEU A 90 -6.22 5.51 9.83
CA LEU A 90 -6.41 6.61 10.76
C LEU A 90 -7.88 7.03 10.85
N LEU A 91 -8.58 7.06 9.72
CA LEU A 91 -10.00 7.38 9.69
C LEU A 91 -10.82 6.33 10.45
N ALA A 92 -10.49 5.05 10.32
CA ALA A 92 -11.21 3.96 10.98
C ALA A 92 -11.09 4.02 12.51
N ILE A 93 -9.92 4.38 13.03
CA ILE A 93 -9.63 4.40 14.46
C ILE A 93 -10.01 5.75 15.09
N PHE A 94 -9.56 6.86 14.50
CA PHE A 94 -9.68 8.20 15.08
C PHE A 94 -10.83 9.02 14.50
N GLU A 95 -11.52 8.49 13.50
CA GLU A 95 -12.64 9.15 12.82
C GLU A 95 -12.32 10.57 12.31
N LEU A 96 -11.09 10.75 11.83
CA LEU A 96 -10.60 12.02 11.30
C LEU A 96 -11.17 12.27 9.89
N LYS A 97 -12.31 12.94 9.82
CA LYS A 97 -13.05 13.15 8.57
C LYS A 97 -12.27 13.94 7.52
N TRP A 98 -11.32 14.78 7.93
CA TRP A 98 -10.48 15.54 7.00
C TRP A 98 -9.53 14.64 6.18
N LEU A 99 -9.35 13.38 6.57
CA LEU A 99 -8.57 12.40 5.82
C LEU A 99 -9.35 11.84 4.63
N GLY A 100 -10.67 12.01 4.59
CA GLY A 100 -11.50 11.52 3.49
C GLY A 100 -11.01 11.95 2.10
N PRO A 101 -10.69 13.24 1.87
CA PRO A 101 -10.17 13.71 0.60
C PRO A 101 -8.78 13.18 0.24
N ILE A 102 -7.99 12.72 1.21
CA ILE A 102 -6.64 12.18 0.99
C ILE A 102 -6.70 10.77 0.40
N THR A 103 -7.68 9.98 0.81
CA THR A 103 -7.85 8.61 0.33
C THR A 103 -7.95 8.51 -1.20
N PRO A 104 -8.79 9.29 -1.90
CA PRO A 104 -8.83 9.26 -3.37
C PRO A 104 -7.51 9.63 -4.04
N ILE A 105 -6.73 10.52 -3.44
CA ILE A 105 -5.40 10.89 -3.96
C ILE A 105 -4.49 9.66 -3.94
N GLY A 106 -4.51 8.90 -2.86
CA GLY A 106 -3.79 7.63 -2.76
C GLY A 106 -4.29 6.60 -3.76
N GLY A 107 -5.60 6.54 -3.98
CA GLY A 107 -6.21 5.67 -4.99
C GLY A 107 -5.74 5.99 -6.41
N VAL A 108 -5.66 7.28 -6.75
CA VAL A 108 -5.10 7.73 -8.04
C VAL A 108 -3.64 7.30 -8.16
N SER A 109 -2.86 7.42 -7.08
CA SER A 109 -1.46 6.97 -7.08
C SER A 109 -1.35 5.47 -7.37
N PHE A 110 -2.21 4.64 -6.80
CA PHE A 110 -2.28 3.22 -7.13
C PHE A 110 -2.57 2.98 -8.61
N ILE A 111 -3.57 3.67 -9.14
CA ILE A 111 -3.94 3.55 -10.56
C ILE A 111 -2.73 3.90 -11.44
N LEU A 112 -2.03 4.99 -11.11
CA LEU A 112 -0.84 5.40 -11.85
C LEU A 112 0.28 4.36 -11.76
N ALA A 113 0.46 3.71 -10.61
CA ALA A 113 1.41 2.61 -10.47
C ALA A 113 1.11 1.49 -11.47
N TRP A 114 -0.14 1.06 -11.54
CA TRP A 114 -0.56 0.03 -12.49
C TRP A 114 -0.38 0.47 -13.94
N LEU A 115 -0.75 1.71 -14.26
CA LEU A 115 -0.66 2.23 -15.64
C LEU A 115 0.79 2.41 -16.10
N THR A 116 1.71 2.77 -15.19
CA THR A 116 3.13 2.87 -15.56
C THR A 116 3.72 1.51 -15.95
N MET A 117 3.11 0.42 -15.51
CA MET A 117 3.54 -0.93 -15.90
C MET A 117 3.32 -1.22 -17.38
N LEU A 118 2.42 -0.48 -18.04
CA LEU A 118 2.22 -0.60 -19.49
C LEU A 118 3.47 -0.26 -20.30
N LYS A 119 4.38 0.53 -19.72
CA LYS A 119 5.64 0.91 -20.35
C LYS A 119 6.75 -0.10 -20.16
N ILE A 120 6.54 -1.13 -19.34
CA ILE A 120 7.54 -2.16 -19.07
C ILE A 120 7.58 -3.11 -20.26
N LYS A 121 8.73 -3.17 -20.90
CA LYS A 121 8.90 -4.03 -22.07
C LYS A 121 9.10 -5.48 -21.64
N SER A 122 8.35 -6.38 -22.25
CA SER A 122 8.61 -7.79 -22.11
C SER A 122 9.91 -8.18 -22.84
N THR A 123 10.45 -9.30 -22.47
CA THR A 123 11.66 -9.85 -23.10
C THR A 123 11.41 -10.28 -24.53
#